data_cfd6f3b950afd76b30ebd162fd2dc706
#
_entry.id   cfd6f3b950afd76b30ebd162fd2dc706
#
_cell.length_a   1.000
_cell.length_b   1.000
_cell.length_c   1.000
_cell.angle_alpha   90.00
_cell.angle_beta   90.00
_cell.angle_gamma   90.00
#
_symmetry.space_group_name_H-M   'P 1'
#
loop_
_entity.id
_entity.type
_entity.pdbx_description
1 polymer ?
#
loop_
_entity_poly.entity_id
_entity_poly.type
_entity_poly.pdbx_seq_one_letter_code
_entity_poly.pdbx_strand_id
1 'polypeptide(L)'
;MAGGCTRRSWRVWVAAAWLAWPAGPGVAAGGVPQATGLHVVSGVASLSALRFPPGSRVEPLADRMWLSGTPVQVVVFDAPVNVPELIRELSRQQPALGDLQVLPGQVILSGLVGDAWWVAQMESPEAGRSVGSISVLHAQPLPASAPPAWLPANARLRLDFTVLEGGMKVSEHIWQHPLPPGRLALLLQQGLLREGWRRVENDPAGGARQSWRRQGAQLQWLLVPLDAGSGLWVRRWTP
;
A
#
# COMPACT_ATOMS: atom_id res chain seq x y z
N MET A 1 4.88 -36.20 3.52
CA MET A 1 5.85 -35.11 3.71
C MET A 1 5.44 -34.00 2.73
N ALA A 2 4.62 -33.06 3.18
CA ALA A 2 4.09 -31.95 2.36
C ALA A 2 4.88 -30.71 2.64
N GLY A 3 5.57 -30.19 1.62
CA GLY A 3 6.42 -29.03 1.70
C GLY A 3 5.61 -27.75 1.87
N GLY A 4 5.80 -27.08 2.99
CA GLY A 4 5.31 -25.72 3.25
C GLY A 4 6.08 -24.71 2.40
N CYS A 5 5.57 -24.38 1.22
CA CYS A 5 6.19 -23.42 0.30
C CYS A 5 5.64 -22.01 0.56
N THR A 6 6.42 -21.24 1.25
CA THR A 6 6.80 -19.84 0.96
C THR A 6 5.66 -18.81 0.75
N ARG A 7 4.80 -18.57 1.74
CA ARG A 7 4.00 -17.34 1.85
C ARG A 7 4.85 -16.06 2.08
N ARG A 8 6.15 -16.21 2.41
CA ARG A 8 7.02 -15.08 2.83
C ARG A 8 7.58 -14.22 1.70
N SER A 9 7.75 -14.75 0.50
CA SER A 9 8.47 -14.03 -0.57
C SER A 9 7.62 -13.04 -1.37
N TRP A 10 6.31 -13.24 -1.47
CA TRP A 10 5.40 -12.38 -2.23
C TRP A 10 5.07 -11.05 -1.55
N ARG A 11 5.12 -11.02 -0.21
CA ARG A 11 4.75 -9.82 0.59
C ARG A 11 5.71 -8.64 0.47
N VAL A 12 6.96 -8.89 0.06
CA VAL A 12 8.00 -7.85 -0.01
C VAL A 12 7.85 -6.99 -1.28
N TRP A 13 7.32 -7.55 -2.36
CA TRP A 13 7.25 -6.88 -3.66
C TRP A 13 6.08 -5.91 -3.82
N VAL A 14 4.94 -6.19 -3.18
CA VAL A 14 3.74 -5.35 -3.32
C VAL A 14 3.88 -4.01 -2.61
N ALA A 15 4.61 -3.94 -1.50
CA ALA A 15 4.83 -2.70 -0.76
C ALA A 15 5.73 -1.69 -1.52
N ALA A 16 6.61 -2.16 -2.40
CA ALA A 16 7.51 -1.30 -3.18
C ALA A 16 6.80 -0.61 -4.36
N ALA A 17 5.72 -1.18 -4.88
CA ALA A 17 5.01 -0.66 -6.05
C ALA A 17 4.23 0.64 -5.80
N TRP A 18 3.88 0.93 -4.53
CA TRP A 18 3.11 2.13 -4.16
C TRP A 18 3.96 3.41 -4.07
N LEU A 19 5.29 3.31 -4.05
CA LEU A 19 6.19 4.46 -3.91
C LEU A 19 6.45 5.21 -5.24
N ALA A 20 5.97 4.69 -6.37
CA ALA A 20 6.23 5.26 -7.70
C ALA A 20 5.06 6.08 -8.26
N TRP A 21 4.16 6.63 -7.44
CA TRP A 21 3.11 7.53 -7.93
C TRP A 21 3.71 8.92 -8.21
N PRO A 22 3.82 9.35 -9.46
CA PRO A 22 4.22 10.71 -9.75
C PRO A 22 3.13 11.67 -9.23
N ALA A 23 3.54 12.67 -8.45
CA ALA A 23 2.67 13.80 -8.11
C ALA A 23 2.21 14.45 -9.45
N GLY A 24 0.94 14.28 -9.79
CA GLY A 24 0.36 14.83 -11.00
C GLY A 24 0.46 16.35 -11.02
N PRO A 25 0.65 16.98 -12.20
CA PRO A 25 0.64 18.43 -12.33
C PRO A 25 -0.75 18.97 -12.00
N GLY A 26 -0.78 20.11 -11.31
CA GLY A 26 -1.99 20.80 -10.88
C GLY A 26 -2.97 21.02 -12.02
N VAL A 27 -4.21 20.58 -11.82
CA VAL A 27 -5.32 20.77 -12.75
C VAL A 27 -5.75 22.23 -12.70
N ALA A 28 -5.48 22.97 -13.78
CA ALA A 28 -6.07 24.28 -14.02
C ALA A 28 -7.59 24.12 -14.19
N ALA A 29 -8.36 24.95 -13.48
CA ALA A 29 -9.81 25.00 -13.58
C ALA A 29 -10.23 25.46 -14.99
N GLY A 30 -10.63 24.52 -15.82
CA GLY A 30 -11.21 24.73 -17.14
C GLY A 30 -12.59 24.09 -17.24
N GLY A 31 -13.57 24.86 -17.67
CA GLY A 31 -14.99 24.67 -17.86
C GLY A 31 -15.57 23.24 -17.86
N VAL A 32 -16.67 23.12 -17.12
CA VAL A 32 -17.51 21.92 -17.04
C VAL A 32 -18.18 21.68 -18.40
N PRO A 33 -17.89 20.59 -19.15
CA PRO A 33 -18.74 20.19 -20.27
C PRO A 33 -19.99 19.51 -19.72
N GLN A 34 -21.15 19.95 -20.16
CA GLN A 34 -22.43 19.31 -19.87
C GLN A 34 -22.42 17.86 -20.36
N ALA A 35 -22.68 16.96 -19.44
CA ALA A 35 -22.72 15.52 -19.67
C ALA A 35 -23.96 15.15 -20.51
N THR A 36 -23.76 14.87 -21.77
CA THR A 36 -24.74 14.21 -22.65
C THR A 36 -24.70 12.70 -22.31
N GLY A 37 -25.83 12.18 -21.88
CA GLY A 37 -26.20 10.77 -21.85
C GLY A 37 -25.10 9.74 -21.47
N LEU A 38 -24.85 9.54 -20.18
CA LEU A 38 -24.04 8.42 -19.68
C LEU A 38 -24.82 7.11 -19.92
N HIS A 39 -24.44 6.36 -20.94
CA HIS A 39 -24.70 4.93 -20.95
C HIS A 39 -23.96 4.34 -19.73
N VAL A 40 -24.72 3.96 -18.70
CA VAL A 40 -24.20 3.18 -17.57
C VAL A 40 -23.78 1.82 -18.13
N VAL A 41 -22.50 1.67 -18.44
CA VAL A 41 -21.94 0.38 -18.79
C VAL A 41 -21.91 -0.44 -17.49
N SER A 42 -22.83 -1.40 -17.35
CA SER A 42 -22.89 -2.30 -16.21
C SER A 42 -21.64 -3.17 -16.16
N GLY A 43 -20.71 -2.80 -15.29
CA GLY A 43 -19.52 -3.57 -14.98
C GLY A 43 -19.64 -4.26 -13.60
N VAL A 44 -18.65 -5.03 -13.24
CA VAL A 44 -18.57 -5.73 -11.94
C VAL A 44 -18.34 -4.73 -10.82
N ALA A 45 -19.21 -4.70 -9.83
CA ALA A 45 -19.19 -3.69 -8.76
C ALA A 45 -18.17 -3.96 -7.63
N SER A 46 -17.55 -5.14 -7.57
CA SER A 46 -16.61 -5.52 -6.51
C SER A 46 -15.49 -6.42 -7.00
N LEU A 47 -14.33 -6.40 -6.32
CA LEU A 47 -13.20 -7.29 -6.64
C LEU A 47 -13.58 -8.78 -6.54
N SER A 48 -14.42 -9.14 -5.60
CA SER A 48 -14.86 -10.53 -5.41
C SER A 48 -15.74 -11.06 -6.55
N ALA A 49 -16.32 -10.17 -7.36
CA ALA A 49 -17.12 -10.54 -8.51
C ALA A 49 -16.29 -10.65 -9.81
N LEU A 50 -15.02 -10.19 -9.81
CA LEU A 50 -14.13 -10.41 -10.94
C LEU A 50 -13.80 -11.87 -11.11
N ARG A 51 -13.88 -12.32 -12.36
CA ARG A 51 -13.51 -13.68 -12.75
C ARG A 51 -12.16 -13.66 -13.45
N PHE A 52 -11.28 -14.54 -13.03
CA PHE A 52 -9.99 -14.77 -13.66
C PHE A 52 -10.03 -15.98 -14.57
N PRO A 53 -9.13 -16.09 -15.53
CA PRO A 53 -9.01 -17.26 -16.39
C PRO A 53 -8.93 -18.58 -15.59
N PRO A 54 -9.44 -19.69 -16.10
CA PRO A 54 -9.34 -20.99 -15.42
C PRO A 54 -7.90 -21.34 -15.08
N GLY A 55 -7.67 -21.88 -13.88
CA GLY A 55 -6.33 -22.21 -13.38
C GLY A 55 -5.60 -21.04 -12.70
N SER A 56 -6.18 -19.83 -12.67
CA SER A 56 -5.61 -18.72 -11.93
C SER A 56 -5.65 -18.96 -10.42
N ARG A 57 -4.63 -18.47 -9.72
CA ARG A 57 -4.61 -18.36 -8.27
C ARG A 57 -4.89 -16.91 -7.91
N VAL A 58 -5.89 -16.67 -7.07
CA VAL A 58 -6.29 -15.33 -6.64
C VAL A 58 -6.45 -15.35 -5.13
N GLU A 59 -5.73 -14.48 -4.45
CA GLU A 59 -5.76 -14.41 -2.98
C GLU A 59 -5.88 -12.95 -2.52
N PRO A 60 -6.67 -12.66 -1.46
CA PRO A 60 -6.62 -11.36 -0.83
C PRO A 60 -5.26 -11.15 -0.18
N LEU A 61 -4.72 -9.93 -0.29
CA LEU A 61 -3.43 -9.58 0.29
C LEU A 61 -3.47 -9.57 1.82
N ALA A 62 -4.61 -9.20 2.40
CA ALA A 62 -4.88 -9.24 3.84
C ALA A 62 -6.39 -9.21 4.11
N ASP A 63 -6.80 -9.46 5.37
CA ASP A 63 -8.22 -9.43 5.78
C ASP A 63 -8.83 -8.04 5.62
N ARG A 64 -8.12 -7.01 6.06
CA ARG A 64 -8.48 -5.59 5.90
C ARG A 64 -7.24 -4.73 5.77
N MET A 65 -7.36 -3.68 4.96
CA MET A 65 -6.27 -2.74 4.71
C MET A 65 -6.79 -1.31 4.68
N TRP A 66 -5.93 -0.38 5.08
CA TRP A 66 -6.19 1.07 5.02
C TRP A 66 -4.95 1.79 4.50
N LEU A 67 -5.15 2.75 3.61
CA LEU A 67 -4.14 3.69 3.13
C LEU A 67 -4.58 5.10 3.51
N SER A 68 -3.80 5.78 4.33
CA SER A 68 -4.15 7.11 4.87
C SER A 68 -5.56 7.15 5.48
N GLY A 69 -5.90 6.11 6.25
CA GLY A 69 -7.22 5.93 6.86
C GLY A 69 -8.31 5.42 5.91
N THR A 70 -8.14 5.50 4.59
CA THR A 70 -9.12 5.04 3.61
C THR A 70 -9.05 3.53 3.44
N PRO A 71 -10.19 2.81 3.50
CA PRO A 71 -10.20 1.38 3.24
C PRO A 71 -9.71 1.06 1.83
N VAL A 72 -8.85 0.05 1.72
CA VAL A 72 -8.32 -0.48 0.46
C VAL A 72 -8.57 -1.98 0.41
N GLN A 73 -9.01 -2.47 -0.74
CA GLN A 73 -9.03 -3.90 -1.02
C GLN A 73 -7.95 -4.21 -2.05
N VAL A 74 -7.19 -5.27 -1.81
CA VAL A 74 -6.17 -5.73 -2.75
C VAL A 74 -6.26 -7.24 -2.88
N VAL A 75 -6.30 -7.72 -4.12
CA VAL A 75 -6.10 -9.12 -4.45
C VAL A 75 -4.81 -9.26 -5.23
N VAL A 76 -4.06 -10.31 -4.97
CA VAL A 76 -2.92 -10.73 -5.78
C VAL A 76 -3.33 -11.90 -6.64
N PHE A 77 -2.80 -11.99 -7.84
CA PHE A 77 -3.14 -13.06 -8.77
C PHE A 77 -1.93 -13.62 -9.51
N ASP A 78 -2.10 -14.86 -9.95
CA ASP A 78 -1.20 -15.59 -10.83
C ASP A 78 -2.08 -16.30 -11.86
N ALA A 79 -2.07 -15.82 -13.10
CA ALA A 79 -2.96 -16.28 -14.17
C ALA A 79 -2.17 -16.94 -15.31
N PRO A 80 -2.60 -18.12 -15.80
CA PRO A 80 -1.94 -18.86 -16.88
C PRO A 80 -2.32 -18.34 -18.28
N VAL A 81 -2.28 -17.01 -18.42
CA VAL A 81 -2.52 -16.30 -19.70
C VAL A 81 -1.55 -15.13 -19.82
N ASN A 82 -1.31 -14.64 -21.02
CA ASN A 82 -0.47 -13.46 -21.23
C ASN A 82 -1.18 -12.16 -20.80
N VAL A 83 -0.40 -11.11 -20.54
CA VAL A 83 -0.92 -9.80 -20.08
C VAL A 83 -1.95 -9.19 -21.03
N PRO A 84 -1.79 -9.16 -22.38
CA PRO A 84 -2.81 -8.65 -23.29
C PRO A 84 -4.14 -9.40 -23.22
N GLU A 85 -4.12 -10.70 -23.01
CA GLU A 85 -5.33 -11.50 -22.86
C GLU A 85 -6.04 -11.23 -21.54
N LEU A 86 -5.26 -11.13 -20.45
CA LEU A 86 -5.80 -10.76 -19.15
C LEU A 86 -6.42 -9.36 -19.15
N ILE A 87 -5.78 -8.37 -19.79
CA ILE A 87 -6.34 -7.02 -19.96
C ILE A 87 -7.69 -7.08 -20.66
N ARG A 88 -7.79 -7.80 -21.79
CA ARG A 88 -9.08 -7.94 -22.53
C ARG A 88 -10.16 -8.56 -21.64
N GLU A 89 -9.80 -9.56 -20.86
CA GLU A 89 -10.75 -10.22 -19.93
C GLU A 89 -11.22 -9.28 -18.82
N LEU A 90 -10.31 -8.53 -18.19
CA LEU A 90 -10.63 -7.58 -17.14
C LEU A 90 -11.45 -6.39 -17.67
N SER A 91 -11.06 -5.80 -18.82
CA SER A 91 -11.77 -4.68 -19.42
C SER A 91 -13.16 -5.07 -19.93
N ARG A 92 -13.36 -6.32 -20.36
CA ARG A 92 -14.69 -6.84 -20.73
C ARG A 92 -15.61 -6.92 -19.51
N GLN A 93 -15.10 -7.33 -18.35
CA GLN A 93 -15.89 -7.46 -17.12
C GLN A 93 -16.09 -6.10 -16.44
N GLN A 94 -15.11 -5.21 -16.56
CA GLN A 94 -15.15 -3.86 -16.00
C GLN A 94 -14.65 -2.84 -17.05
N PRO A 95 -15.56 -2.36 -17.92
CA PRO A 95 -15.20 -1.44 -19.00
C PRO A 95 -14.64 -0.08 -18.55
N ALA A 96 -14.88 0.30 -17.29
CA ALA A 96 -14.27 1.50 -16.70
C ALA A 96 -12.75 1.37 -16.51
N LEU A 97 -12.20 0.14 -16.52
CA LEU A 97 -10.76 -0.09 -16.58
C LEU A 97 -10.25 0.16 -18.00
N GLY A 98 -10.13 1.43 -18.37
CA GLY A 98 -9.78 1.88 -19.72
C GLY A 98 -8.43 2.57 -19.84
N ASP A 99 -7.88 3.07 -18.75
CA ASP A 99 -6.60 3.78 -18.76
C ASP A 99 -5.45 2.76 -18.69
N LEU A 100 -4.74 2.62 -19.81
CA LEU A 100 -3.62 1.69 -19.96
C LEU A 100 -2.30 2.44 -19.97
N GLN A 101 -1.40 2.09 -19.05
CA GLN A 101 -0.03 2.56 -19.00
C GLN A 101 0.92 1.39 -19.16
N VAL A 102 1.87 1.49 -20.07
CA VAL A 102 2.92 0.50 -20.30
C VAL A 102 4.24 1.06 -19.81
N LEU A 103 4.82 0.40 -18.81
CA LEU A 103 6.11 0.73 -18.22
C LEU A 103 7.11 -0.38 -18.50
N PRO A 104 8.42 -0.13 -18.38
CA PRO A 104 9.40 -1.20 -18.49
C PRO A 104 9.13 -2.34 -17.48
N GLY A 105 8.83 -3.53 -18.01
CA GLY A 105 8.57 -4.73 -17.21
C GLY A 105 7.18 -4.85 -16.59
N GLN A 106 6.33 -3.84 -16.69
CA GLN A 106 4.97 -3.89 -16.10
C GLN A 106 3.93 -3.13 -16.91
N VAL A 107 2.69 -3.51 -16.73
CA VAL A 107 1.52 -2.84 -17.31
C VAL A 107 0.57 -2.45 -16.19
N ILE A 108 0.03 -1.24 -16.24
CA ILE A 108 -0.97 -0.74 -15.30
C ILE A 108 -2.25 -0.47 -16.09
N LEU A 109 -3.36 -1.04 -15.63
CA LEU A 109 -4.69 -0.79 -16.12
C LEU A 109 -5.50 -0.14 -15.01
N SER A 110 -6.07 1.05 -15.23
CA SER A 110 -6.77 1.79 -14.18
C SER A 110 -8.08 2.39 -14.67
N GLY A 111 -8.92 2.79 -13.70
CA GLY A 111 -10.17 3.46 -13.99
C GLY A 111 -10.98 3.76 -12.74
N LEU A 112 -11.97 4.65 -12.89
CA LEU A 112 -12.91 5.01 -11.82
C LEU A 112 -14.19 4.19 -11.97
N VAL A 113 -14.48 3.35 -10.97
CA VAL A 113 -15.68 2.50 -10.92
C VAL A 113 -16.58 2.98 -9.79
N GLY A 114 -17.65 3.68 -10.12
CA GLY A 114 -18.46 4.39 -9.12
C GLY A 114 -17.65 5.49 -8.44
N ASP A 115 -17.44 5.37 -7.13
CA ASP A 115 -16.65 6.27 -6.30
C ASP A 115 -15.27 5.71 -5.93
N ALA A 116 -14.87 4.60 -6.54
CA ALA A 116 -13.62 3.91 -6.21
C ALA A 116 -12.65 3.87 -7.40
N TRP A 117 -11.39 4.16 -7.12
CA TRP A 117 -10.29 3.94 -8.05
C TRP A 117 -9.89 2.47 -8.06
N TRP A 118 -9.90 1.88 -9.24
CA TRP A 118 -9.43 0.53 -9.49
C TRP A 118 -8.12 0.59 -10.24
N VAL A 119 -7.13 -0.16 -9.78
CA VAL A 119 -5.80 -0.24 -10.39
C VAL A 119 -5.36 -1.68 -10.44
N ALA A 120 -5.18 -2.20 -11.63
CA ALA A 120 -4.58 -3.51 -11.88
C ALA A 120 -3.15 -3.31 -12.37
N GLN A 121 -2.18 -3.84 -11.63
CA GLN A 121 -0.78 -3.86 -12.01
C GLN A 121 -0.39 -5.29 -12.38
N MET A 122 0.24 -5.46 -13.53
CA MET A 122 0.55 -6.77 -14.12
C MET A 122 1.96 -6.80 -14.66
N GLU A 123 2.60 -7.95 -14.55
CA GLU A 123 3.87 -8.26 -15.20
C GLU A 123 3.82 -9.67 -15.80
N SER A 124 4.68 -9.93 -16.78
CA SER A 124 4.81 -11.23 -17.42
C SER A 124 6.16 -11.84 -17.03
N PRO A 125 6.20 -12.71 -16.00
CA PRO A 125 7.44 -13.36 -15.60
C PRO A 125 7.94 -14.36 -16.65
N GLU A 126 7.02 -14.90 -17.46
CA GLU A 126 7.28 -15.84 -18.56
C GLU A 126 6.15 -15.77 -19.60
N ALA A 127 6.41 -16.33 -20.79
CA ALA A 127 5.40 -16.38 -21.85
C ALA A 127 4.14 -17.14 -21.39
N GLY A 128 2.95 -16.58 -21.67
CA GLY A 128 1.68 -17.20 -21.32
C GLY A 128 1.31 -17.14 -19.83
N ARG A 129 2.00 -16.32 -19.02
CA ARG A 129 1.69 -16.15 -17.60
C ARG A 129 1.69 -14.68 -17.21
N SER A 130 0.74 -14.29 -16.40
CA SER A 130 0.61 -12.95 -15.83
C SER A 130 0.52 -13.03 -14.32
N VAL A 131 1.32 -12.23 -13.63
CA VAL A 131 1.24 -12.07 -12.18
C VAL A 131 1.01 -10.61 -11.84
N GLY A 132 0.35 -10.36 -10.72
CA GLY A 132 0.11 -8.98 -10.34
C GLY A 132 -0.86 -8.80 -9.18
N SER A 133 -1.42 -7.61 -9.11
CA SER A 133 -2.43 -7.25 -8.12
C SER A 133 -3.51 -6.36 -8.72
N ILE A 134 -4.70 -6.43 -8.14
CA ILE A 134 -5.76 -5.45 -8.37
C ILE A 134 -6.12 -4.82 -7.04
N SER A 135 -6.11 -3.50 -6.99
CA SER A 135 -6.46 -2.71 -5.82
C SER A 135 -7.67 -1.83 -6.09
N VAL A 136 -8.50 -1.67 -5.07
CA VAL A 136 -9.65 -0.75 -5.04
C VAL A 136 -9.49 0.20 -3.87
N LEU A 137 -9.46 1.48 -4.17
CA LEU A 137 -9.35 2.57 -3.21
C LEU A 137 -10.59 3.47 -3.33
N HIS A 138 -11.39 3.56 -2.26
CA HIS A 138 -12.52 4.47 -2.23
C HIS A 138 -12.06 5.93 -2.09
N ALA A 139 -12.69 6.83 -2.84
CA ALA A 139 -12.28 8.23 -2.94
C ALA A 139 -12.59 9.09 -1.70
N GLN A 140 -13.24 8.54 -0.67
CA GLN A 140 -13.58 9.28 0.54
C GLN A 140 -12.38 9.35 1.49
N PRO A 141 -11.71 10.51 1.61
CA PRO A 141 -10.64 10.66 2.56
C PRO A 141 -11.20 10.65 3.98
N LEU A 142 -10.75 9.74 4.81
CA LEU A 142 -10.97 9.81 6.25
C LEU A 142 -10.05 10.86 6.88
N PRO A 143 -10.46 11.50 7.99
CA PRO A 143 -9.61 12.45 8.67
C PRO A 143 -8.29 11.79 9.05
N ALA A 144 -7.18 12.48 8.76
CA ALA A 144 -5.85 12.00 9.07
C ALA A 144 -5.74 11.67 10.56
N SER A 145 -5.15 10.53 10.88
CA SER A 145 -4.88 10.14 12.26
C SER A 145 -3.95 11.15 12.91
N ALA A 146 -4.24 11.56 14.15
CA ALA A 146 -3.38 12.46 14.89
C ALA A 146 -1.97 11.83 15.05
N PRO A 147 -0.89 12.64 14.94
CA PRO A 147 0.46 12.14 15.20
C PRO A 147 0.56 11.55 16.60
N PRO A 148 1.28 10.43 16.78
CA PRO A 148 1.48 9.86 18.11
C PRO A 148 2.27 10.81 19.02
N ALA A 149 1.93 10.83 20.32
CA ALA A 149 2.50 11.78 21.28
C ALA A 149 4.04 11.64 21.50
N TRP A 150 4.59 10.47 21.19
CA TRP A 150 6.04 10.24 21.22
C TRP A 150 6.79 10.84 20.03
N LEU A 151 6.06 11.22 18.96
CA LEU A 151 6.66 11.79 17.75
C LEU A 151 6.92 13.30 17.97
N PRO A 152 8.13 13.81 17.72
CA PRO A 152 8.42 15.23 17.84
C PRO A 152 7.56 16.07 16.88
N ALA A 153 7.27 17.30 17.29
CA ALA A 153 6.57 18.29 16.47
C ALA A 153 7.30 18.52 15.13
N ASN A 154 6.55 18.98 14.11
CA ASN A 154 7.03 19.22 12.74
C ASN A 154 7.33 17.97 11.90
N ALA A 155 6.99 16.78 12.39
CA ALA A 155 6.99 15.57 11.57
C ALA A 155 5.84 15.64 10.55
N ARG A 156 6.14 15.41 9.28
CA ARG A 156 5.18 15.37 8.17
C ARG A 156 4.93 13.92 7.76
N LEU A 157 3.70 13.46 7.87
CA LEU A 157 3.30 12.14 7.41
C LEU A 157 3.42 12.07 5.87
N ARG A 158 4.05 11.03 5.36
CA ARG A 158 4.20 10.75 3.93
C ARG A 158 3.48 9.49 3.50
N LEU A 159 3.41 8.50 4.39
CA LEU A 159 2.69 7.27 4.18
C LEU A 159 2.07 6.84 5.52
N ASP A 160 0.80 6.46 5.46
CA ASP A 160 0.07 5.77 6.54
C ASP A 160 -0.58 4.55 5.93
N PHE A 161 -0.10 3.39 6.31
CA PHE A 161 -0.60 2.12 5.84
C PHE A 161 -0.88 1.19 7.02
N THR A 162 -2.06 0.62 7.06
CA THR A 162 -2.47 -0.30 8.13
C THR A 162 -3.05 -1.57 7.52
N VAL A 163 -2.69 -2.70 8.10
CA VAL A 163 -3.19 -4.03 7.74
C VAL A 163 -3.72 -4.73 8.98
N LEU A 164 -4.86 -5.39 8.86
CA LEU A 164 -5.34 -6.37 9.83
C LEU A 164 -5.26 -7.75 9.20
N GLU A 165 -4.58 -8.66 9.85
CA GLU A 165 -4.41 -10.04 9.39
C GLU A 165 -4.34 -11.00 10.58
N GLY A 166 -5.23 -12.01 10.61
CA GLY A 166 -5.27 -13.00 11.68
C GLY A 166 -5.44 -12.39 13.08
N GLY A 167 -6.19 -11.29 13.21
CA GLY A 167 -6.37 -10.56 14.47
C GLY A 167 -5.20 -9.63 14.85
N MET A 168 -4.09 -9.65 14.11
CA MET A 168 -2.95 -8.76 14.33
C MET A 168 -3.06 -7.50 13.48
N LYS A 169 -3.07 -6.34 14.11
CA LYS A 169 -3.01 -5.05 13.42
C LYS A 169 -1.55 -4.63 13.25
N VAL A 170 -1.14 -4.42 11.99
CA VAL A 170 0.19 -3.90 11.63
C VAL A 170 0.01 -2.54 10.98
N SER A 171 0.62 -1.51 11.56
CA SER A 171 0.62 -0.15 10.98
C SER A 171 2.03 0.23 10.56
N GLU A 172 2.16 0.79 9.37
CA GLU A 172 3.41 1.34 8.84
C GLU A 172 3.23 2.81 8.52
N HIS A 173 4.15 3.63 9.00
CA HIS A 173 4.15 5.07 8.75
C HIS A 173 5.52 5.51 8.25
N ILE A 174 5.52 6.39 7.26
CA ILE A 174 6.72 7.11 6.85
C ILE A 174 6.51 8.58 7.17
N TRP A 175 7.44 9.13 7.94
CA TRP A 175 7.47 10.52 8.32
C TRP A 175 8.71 11.21 7.77
N GLN A 176 8.59 12.47 7.44
CA GLN A 176 9.72 13.35 7.15
C GLN A 176 9.86 14.37 8.28
N HIS A 177 11.08 14.59 8.75
CA HIS A 177 11.36 15.54 9.83
C HIS A 177 12.57 16.42 9.49
N PRO A 178 12.56 17.74 9.81
CA PRO A 178 13.66 18.65 9.46
C PRO A 178 14.95 18.41 10.25
N LEU A 179 14.91 17.71 11.37
CA LEU A 179 16.11 17.43 12.16
C LEU A 179 16.95 16.30 11.54
N PRO A 180 18.30 16.37 11.67
CA PRO A 180 19.18 15.28 11.24
C PRO A 180 18.98 14.02 12.10
N PRO A 181 19.32 12.81 11.57
CA PRO A 181 19.01 11.53 12.23
C PRO A 181 19.48 11.41 13.68
N GLY A 182 20.68 11.88 13.99
CA GLY A 182 21.23 11.77 15.36
C GLY A 182 20.43 12.57 16.41
N ARG A 183 19.96 13.78 16.05
CA ARG A 183 19.11 14.58 16.94
C ARG A 183 17.70 14.02 17.03
N LEU A 184 17.14 13.60 15.92
CA LEU A 184 15.81 13.01 15.88
C LEU A 184 15.75 11.72 16.70
N ALA A 185 16.77 10.87 16.60
CA ALA A 185 16.85 9.62 17.37
C ALA A 185 16.72 9.83 18.88
N LEU A 186 17.42 10.85 19.43
CA LEU A 186 17.35 11.17 20.86
C LEU A 186 15.93 11.60 21.29
N LEU A 187 15.27 12.44 20.49
CA LEU A 187 13.91 12.90 20.78
C LEU A 187 12.90 11.74 20.70
N LEU A 188 13.03 10.87 19.70
CA LEU A 188 12.18 9.68 19.57
C LEU A 188 12.34 8.73 20.78
N GLN A 189 13.58 8.47 21.20
CA GLN A 189 13.85 7.63 22.38
C GLN A 189 13.23 8.23 23.64
N GLN A 190 13.42 9.53 23.87
CA GLN A 190 12.82 10.22 25.01
C GLN A 190 11.28 10.19 24.96
N GLY A 191 10.70 10.43 23.78
CA GLY A 191 9.25 10.36 23.57
C GLY A 191 8.69 8.98 23.88
N LEU A 192 9.32 7.92 23.34
CA LEU A 192 8.91 6.56 23.57
C LEU A 192 9.03 6.14 25.04
N LEU A 193 10.12 6.51 25.73
CA LEU A 193 10.28 6.27 27.16
C LEU A 193 9.20 6.94 28.01
N ARG A 194 8.84 8.20 27.70
CA ARG A 194 7.76 8.93 28.39
C ARG A 194 6.40 8.24 28.20
N GLU A 195 6.17 7.62 27.03
CA GLU A 195 4.97 6.86 26.74
C GLU A 195 5.00 5.42 27.31
N GLY A 196 6.03 5.06 28.08
CA GLY A 196 6.15 3.75 28.72
C GLY A 196 6.63 2.62 27.81
N TRP A 197 7.18 2.98 26.63
CA TRP A 197 7.84 1.98 25.79
C TRP A 197 9.21 1.61 26.38
N ARG A 198 9.58 0.34 26.23
CA ARG A 198 10.89 -0.18 26.67
C ARG A 198 11.67 -0.63 25.44
N ARG A 199 12.93 -0.21 25.34
CA ARG A 199 13.82 -0.63 24.27
C ARG A 199 14.11 -2.13 24.40
N VAL A 200 14.11 -2.85 23.28
CA VAL A 200 14.55 -4.24 23.20
C VAL A 200 16.06 -4.21 23.01
N GLU A 201 16.80 -4.71 24.01
CA GLU A 201 18.25 -4.94 23.92
C GLU A 201 18.48 -6.15 23.03
N ASN A 202 19.59 -6.18 22.29
CA ASN A 202 19.96 -7.25 21.36
C ASN A 202 19.00 -7.42 20.15
N ASP A 203 18.56 -6.30 19.56
CA ASP A 203 17.90 -6.38 18.25
C ASP A 203 18.88 -6.92 17.21
N PRO A 204 18.66 -8.14 16.63
CA PRO A 204 19.56 -8.73 15.65
C PRO A 204 19.69 -7.91 14.36
N ALA A 205 18.80 -6.94 14.15
CA ALA A 205 18.84 -6.05 13.01
C ALA A 205 19.91 -4.95 13.08
N GLY A 206 20.56 -4.75 14.24
CA GLY A 206 21.72 -3.85 14.45
C GLY A 206 21.68 -2.45 13.82
N GLY A 207 22.30 -1.46 14.43
CA GLY A 207 22.58 -0.17 13.78
C GLY A 207 21.40 0.81 13.73
N ALA A 208 20.94 1.17 12.52
CA ALA A 208 19.97 2.25 12.31
C ALA A 208 18.52 1.91 12.72
N ARG A 209 18.19 0.63 12.94
CA ARG A 209 16.88 0.15 13.37
C ARG A 209 16.84 -0.04 14.89
N GLN A 210 15.73 0.35 15.52
CA GLN A 210 15.49 0.10 16.94
C GLN A 210 14.11 -0.52 17.16
N SER A 211 14.05 -1.46 18.10
CA SER A 211 12.83 -2.16 18.50
C SER A 211 12.42 -1.81 19.92
N TRP A 212 11.11 -1.69 20.13
CA TRP A 212 10.50 -1.25 21.37
C TRP A 212 9.27 -2.12 21.70
N ARG A 213 8.95 -2.28 22.98
CA ARG A 213 7.78 -3.04 23.45
C ARG A 213 7.01 -2.25 24.49
N ARG A 214 5.67 -2.37 24.45
CA ARG A 214 4.75 -1.84 25.46
C ARG A 214 3.45 -2.64 25.47
N GLN A 215 3.09 -3.24 26.63
CA GLN A 215 1.79 -3.88 26.85
C GLN A 215 1.33 -4.80 25.69
N GLY A 216 2.18 -5.73 25.26
CA GLY A 216 1.88 -6.63 24.14
C GLY A 216 2.09 -6.04 22.74
N ALA A 217 2.14 -4.72 22.62
CA ALA A 217 2.47 -4.05 21.37
C ALA A 217 3.99 -4.05 21.12
N GLN A 218 4.37 -4.11 19.85
CA GLN A 218 5.75 -3.95 19.41
C GLN A 218 5.82 -2.76 18.45
N LEU A 219 6.95 -2.05 18.47
CA LEU A 219 7.23 -0.95 17.55
C LEU A 219 8.68 -1.07 17.08
N GLN A 220 8.89 -0.87 15.81
CA GLN A 220 10.22 -0.71 15.21
C GLN A 220 10.28 0.62 14.48
N TRP A 221 11.42 1.27 14.51
CA TRP A 221 11.67 2.42 13.66
C TRP A 221 13.07 2.35 13.04
N LEU A 222 13.20 3.02 11.90
CA LEU A 222 14.41 3.20 11.14
C LEU A 222 14.53 4.66 10.73
N LEU A 223 15.70 5.25 10.93
CA LEU A 223 16.02 6.59 10.45
C LEU A 223 16.96 6.52 9.26
N VAL A 224 16.66 7.33 8.26
CA VAL A 224 17.52 7.53 7.08
C VAL A 224 17.80 9.02 6.92
N PRO A 225 19.04 9.43 6.56
CA PRO A 225 19.34 10.82 6.25
C PRO A 225 18.64 11.19 4.93
N LEU A 226 18.14 12.43 4.88
CA LEU A 226 17.65 13.09 3.68
C LEU A 226 18.44 14.40 3.51
N ASP A 227 18.43 14.98 2.32
CA ASP A 227 19.11 16.26 2.02
C ASP A 227 18.64 17.37 2.96
N ALA A 228 17.37 17.36 3.37
CA ALA A 228 16.77 18.30 4.31
C ALA A 228 16.18 17.58 5.53
N GLY A 229 17.05 16.95 6.36
CA GLY A 229 16.63 16.33 7.61
C GLY A 229 16.66 14.81 7.62
N SER A 230 15.54 14.18 8.00
CA SER A 230 15.44 12.71 8.17
C SER A 230 14.15 12.15 7.62
N GLY A 231 14.24 10.97 7.03
CA GLY A 231 13.13 10.05 6.85
C GLY A 231 13.04 9.11 8.05
N LEU A 232 11.85 8.96 8.60
CA LEU A 232 11.55 8.04 9.70
C LEU A 232 10.52 7.03 9.23
N TRP A 233 10.92 5.77 9.13
CA TRP A 233 9.99 4.66 8.96
C TRP A 233 9.65 4.06 10.32
N VAL A 234 8.36 3.82 10.57
CA VAL A 234 7.85 3.22 11.80
C VAL A 234 6.91 2.09 11.46
N ARG A 235 7.11 0.95 12.09
CA ARG A 235 6.20 -0.19 12.01
C ARG A 235 5.76 -0.59 13.40
N ARG A 236 4.45 -0.74 13.59
CA ARG A 236 3.85 -1.10 14.88
C ARG A 236 2.96 -2.33 14.72
N TRP A 237 3.07 -3.26 15.66
CA TRP A 237 2.22 -4.44 15.79
C TRP A 237 1.39 -4.31 17.06
N THR A 238 0.10 -4.56 16.95
CA THR A 238 -0.86 -4.61 18.07
C THR A 238 -1.76 -5.82 17.88
N PRO A 239 -1.96 -6.64 18.93
CA PRO A 239 -2.94 -7.73 18.91
C PRO A 239 -4.36 -7.20 18.78
#